data_a6a29933e532d572981c2ae22fea3493
#
_entry.id   a6a29933e532d572981c2ae22fea3493
#
_cell.length_a   1.000
_cell.length_b   1.000
_cell.length_c   1.000
_cell.angle_alpha   90.00
_cell.angle_beta   90.00
_cell.angle_gamma   90.00
#
_symmetry.space_group_name_H-M   'P 1'
#
loop_
_entity.id
_entity.type
_entity.pdbx_description
1 polymer ?
#
loop_
_entity_poly.entity_id
_entity_poly.type
_entity_poly.pdbx_seq_one_letter_code
_entity_poly.pdbx_strand_id
1 'polypeptide(L)'
;MEKILLHTYVIPVKGVKKKTVYHFSDSHLTEYDALSDEKETERAKKQTEYWINIRQSFTSAYGEPYGEMQAKSAIEHFSNLIEASADGDALVIAGDTLDYVSGANVRITNEYFEKVRCPMMAVCGNHEKEAEIPEEGLISMMKKPVQKIEFDDLIIIGFDNSQRVITKEQNDALKQALSSGKTVIIAMHVPIMTEGNEQALRRAGEYFQLNYDGCPEENLEFINTIKANAGSVAAVLAGHLHFICNSEITEGVTQYVSSQGITGNLNKYIIGE
;
A
#
# COMPACT_ATOMS: atom_id res chain seq x y z
N MET A 1 4.54 10.19 23.93
CA MET A 1 5.55 10.00 22.86
C MET A 1 4.77 9.54 21.64
N GLU A 2 4.89 10.23 20.50
CA GLU A 2 4.20 9.82 19.29
C GLU A 2 4.65 8.40 18.88
N LYS A 3 3.68 7.55 18.57
CA LYS A 3 3.95 6.16 18.17
C LYS A 3 4.05 6.00 16.66
N ILE A 4 3.52 6.97 15.89
CA ILE A 4 3.42 6.97 14.43
C ILE A 4 3.60 8.39 13.87
N LEU A 5 3.92 8.48 12.57
CA LEU A 5 3.86 9.70 11.76
C LEU A 5 2.53 9.70 10.98
N LEU A 6 1.56 10.48 11.43
CA LEU A 6 0.23 10.53 10.83
C LEU A 6 0.13 11.67 9.81
N HIS A 7 -0.18 11.32 8.56
CA HIS A 7 -0.45 12.25 7.47
C HIS A 7 -1.95 12.27 7.18
N THR A 8 -2.62 13.42 7.33
CA THR A 8 -4.07 13.52 7.16
C THR A 8 -4.42 14.27 5.87
N TYR A 9 -5.28 13.67 5.07
CA TYR A 9 -5.80 14.22 3.81
C TYR A 9 -7.32 14.29 3.86
N VAL A 10 -7.90 15.33 3.28
CA VAL A 10 -9.34 15.48 3.12
C VAL A 10 -9.66 15.35 1.63
N ILE A 11 -10.52 14.41 1.30
CA ILE A 11 -10.98 14.14 -0.08
C ILE A 11 -12.49 14.43 -0.12
N PRO A 12 -12.88 15.66 -0.46
CA PRO A 12 -14.29 16.03 -0.54
C PRO A 12 -14.94 15.35 -1.74
N VAL A 13 -15.92 14.49 -1.47
CA VAL A 13 -16.69 13.79 -2.51
C VAL A 13 -18.17 14.01 -2.25
N LYS A 14 -18.82 14.72 -3.14
CA LYS A 14 -20.23 15.02 -3.04
C LYS A 14 -21.09 13.73 -3.07
N GLY A 15 -22.00 13.61 -2.14
CA GLY A 15 -22.93 12.48 -2.05
C GLY A 15 -22.34 11.22 -1.41
N VAL A 16 -21.10 11.27 -0.94
CA VAL A 16 -20.47 10.20 -0.15
C VAL A 16 -20.54 10.58 1.32
N LYS A 17 -21.09 9.71 2.16
CA LYS A 17 -21.10 9.87 3.62
C LYS A 17 -19.67 9.84 4.14
N LYS A 18 -19.36 10.74 5.07
CA LYS A 18 -18.02 10.83 5.68
C LYS A 18 -17.51 9.48 6.16
N LYS A 19 -16.32 9.12 5.70
CA LYS A 19 -15.58 7.91 6.08
C LYS A 19 -14.14 8.22 6.38
N THR A 20 -13.57 7.48 7.31
CA THR A 20 -12.14 7.50 7.62
C THR A 20 -11.49 6.24 7.05
N VAL A 21 -10.59 6.40 6.10
CA VAL A 21 -9.80 5.30 5.52
C VAL A 21 -8.35 5.49 5.92
N TYR A 22 -7.76 4.45 6.48
CA TYR A 22 -6.33 4.42 6.78
C TYR A 22 -5.58 3.67 5.68
N HIS A 23 -4.34 4.10 5.42
CA HIS A 23 -3.50 3.51 4.40
C HIS A 23 -2.03 3.57 4.82
N PHE A 24 -1.35 2.44 4.68
CA PHE A 24 0.11 2.35 4.75
C PHE A 24 0.62 1.27 3.78
N SER A 25 1.93 1.25 3.54
CA SER A 25 2.64 0.26 2.73
C SER A 25 4.06 0.09 3.25
N ASP A 26 4.83 -0.80 2.65
CA ASP A 26 6.28 -0.87 2.84
C ASP A 26 6.68 -1.06 4.31
N SER A 27 6.05 -2.04 4.98
CA SER A 27 6.36 -2.41 6.38
C SER A 27 7.56 -3.34 6.48
N HIS A 28 7.87 -4.10 5.42
CA HIS A 28 9.03 -4.97 5.28
C HIS A 28 9.34 -5.79 6.52
N LEU A 29 8.35 -6.57 6.99
CA LEU A 29 8.56 -7.45 8.15
C LEU A 29 9.65 -8.48 7.87
N THR A 30 10.60 -8.58 8.78
CA THR A 30 11.79 -9.45 8.70
C THR A 30 11.95 -10.24 10.00
N GLU A 31 10.87 -10.84 10.45
CA GLU A 31 10.81 -11.43 11.78
C GLU A 31 11.24 -12.91 11.80
N TYR A 32 11.61 -13.39 12.99
CA TYR A 32 11.80 -14.80 13.33
C TYR A 32 11.13 -15.10 14.67
N ASP A 33 10.79 -16.36 14.91
CA ASP A 33 10.14 -16.81 16.14
C ASP A 33 10.72 -18.13 16.65
N ALA A 34 10.10 -18.70 17.67
CA ALA A 34 10.56 -19.96 18.30
C ALA A 34 10.45 -21.18 17.36
N LEU A 35 9.75 -21.07 16.23
CA LEU A 35 9.60 -22.14 15.24
C LEU A 35 10.55 -21.96 14.06
N SER A 36 11.25 -20.82 13.98
CA SER A 36 12.23 -20.54 12.93
C SER A 36 13.46 -21.41 13.08
N ASP A 37 13.93 -21.96 11.98
CA ASP A 37 15.23 -22.63 11.95
C ASP A 37 16.41 -21.62 11.99
N GLU A 38 17.64 -22.15 12.07
CA GLU A 38 18.84 -21.32 12.14
C GLU A 38 18.99 -20.43 10.90
N LYS A 39 18.70 -20.98 9.71
CA LYS A 39 18.82 -20.26 8.43
C LYS A 39 17.80 -19.11 8.33
N GLU A 40 16.56 -19.35 8.72
CA GLU A 40 15.51 -18.33 8.76
C GLU A 40 15.88 -17.22 9.77
N THR A 41 16.37 -17.61 10.95
CA THR A 41 16.81 -16.68 11.99
C THR A 41 17.97 -15.80 11.53
N GLU A 42 18.99 -16.39 10.89
CA GLU A 42 20.13 -15.63 10.34
C GLU A 42 19.70 -14.68 9.24
N ARG A 43 18.82 -15.14 8.33
CA ARG A 43 18.23 -14.31 7.27
C ARG A 43 17.52 -13.10 7.87
N ALA A 44 16.65 -13.32 8.86
CA ALA A 44 15.89 -12.26 9.50
C ALA A 44 16.79 -11.20 10.16
N LYS A 45 17.81 -11.63 10.90
CA LYS A 45 18.78 -10.73 11.53
C LYS A 45 19.55 -9.89 10.51
N LYS A 46 20.05 -10.52 9.45
CA LYS A 46 20.77 -9.85 8.37
C LYS A 46 19.90 -8.82 7.65
N GLN A 47 18.65 -9.18 7.39
CA GLN A 47 17.72 -8.32 6.67
C GLN A 47 17.27 -7.14 7.55
N THR A 48 17.09 -7.37 8.85
CA THR A 48 16.82 -6.29 9.82
C THR A 48 17.97 -5.26 9.84
N GLU A 49 19.23 -5.71 9.87
CA GLU A 49 20.40 -4.82 9.80
C GLU A 49 20.44 -4.02 8.49
N TYR A 50 20.17 -4.68 7.36
CA TYR A 50 20.06 -4.04 6.06
C TYR A 50 19.02 -2.91 6.07
N TRP A 51 17.83 -3.17 6.59
CA TRP A 51 16.74 -2.18 6.64
C TRP A 51 17.03 -1.03 7.60
N ILE A 52 17.75 -1.25 8.69
CA ILE A 52 18.20 -0.15 9.59
C ILE A 52 19.04 0.85 8.80
N ASN A 53 19.97 0.38 7.98
CA ASN A 53 20.83 1.23 7.16
C ASN A 53 20.06 1.93 6.03
N ILE A 54 19.19 1.21 5.34
CA ILE A 54 18.38 1.75 4.23
C ILE A 54 17.42 2.83 4.72
N ARG A 55 16.71 2.61 5.84
CA ARG A 55 15.79 3.61 6.41
C ARG A 55 16.47 4.96 6.63
N GLN A 56 17.68 4.95 7.18
CA GLN A 56 18.43 6.19 7.39
C GLN A 56 18.74 6.91 6.07
N SER A 57 19.14 6.16 5.05
CA SER A 57 19.48 6.70 3.75
C SER A 57 18.26 7.29 3.04
N PHE A 58 17.13 6.59 3.03
CA PHE A 58 15.91 7.05 2.37
C PHE A 58 15.34 8.30 3.04
N THR A 59 15.16 8.30 4.37
CA THR A 59 14.63 9.47 5.07
C THR A 59 15.50 10.71 4.87
N SER A 60 16.83 10.56 4.90
CA SER A 60 17.76 11.66 4.64
C SER A 60 17.69 12.14 3.19
N ALA A 61 17.58 11.24 2.22
CA ALA A 61 17.57 11.58 0.80
C ALA A 61 16.31 12.35 0.38
N TYR A 62 15.17 12.08 1.03
CA TYR A 62 13.87 12.68 0.71
C TYR A 62 13.40 13.72 1.73
N GLY A 63 14.28 14.10 2.66
CA GLY A 63 14.01 15.20 3.60
C GLY A 63 13.03 14.82 4.72
N GLU A 64 12.76 13.53 4.90
CA GLU A 64 11.95 13.07 6.03
C GLU A 64 12.77 13.00 7.32
N PRO A 65 12.19 13.28 8.49
CA PRO A 65 12.92 13.19 9.75
C PRO A 65 13.25 11.74 10.09
N TYR A 66 14.46 11.50 10.56
CA TYR A 66 14.86 10.22 11.13
C TYR A 66 15.34 10.39 12.57
N GLY A 67 14.61 9.86 13.52
CA GLY A 67 14.87 9.96 14.93
C GLY A 67 14.57 8.66 15.67
N GLU A 68 14.49 8.71 16.99
CA GLU A 68 14.22 7.54 17.84
C GLU A 68 12.94 6.79 17.46
N MET A 69 11.91 7.51 16.99
CA MET A 69 10.65 6.92 16.59
C MET A 69 10.85 6.05 15.33
N GLN A 70 11.51 6.54 14.30
CA GLN A 70 11.77 5.80 13.06
C GLN A 70 12.76 4.65 13.24
N ALA A 71 13.56 4.68 14.32
CA ALA A 71 14.55 3.65 14.65
C ALA A 71 13.97 2.40 15.32
N LYS A 72 12.66 2.41 15.68
CA LYS A 72 11.99 1.23 16.23
C LYS A 72 12.00 0.06 15.24
N SER A 73 11.77 -1.16 15.74
CA SER A 73 11.71 -2.36 14.89
C SER A 73 10.51 -2.30 13.93
N ALA A 74 10.61 -3.03 12.81
CA ALA A 74 9.51 -3.13 11.84
C ALA A 74 8.23 -3.61 12.50
N ILE A 75 8.32 -4.62 13.37
CA ILE A 75 7.17 -5.19 14.07
C ILE A 75 6.54 -4.19 15.07
N GLU A 76 7.34 -3.36 15.77
CA GLU A 76 6.78 -2.32 16.63
C GLU A 76 6.02 -1.28 15.82
N HIS A 77 6.55 -0.85 14.67
CA HIS A 77 5.84 0.06 13.78
C HIS A 77 4.57 -0.59 13.24
N PHE A 78 4.65 -1.81 12.74
CA PHE A 78 3.48 -2.53 12.22
C PHE A 78 2.36 -2.65 13.27
N SER A 79 2.72 -3.01 14.52
CA SER A 79 1.79 -3.02 15.65
C SER A 79 1.13 -1.67 15.89
N ASN A 80 1.93 -0.59 15.90
CA ASN A 80 1.42 0.75 16.12
C ASN A 80 0.53 1.24 14.97
N LEU A 81 0.83 0.90 13.72
CA LEU A 81 0.02 1.23 12.55
C LEU A 81 -1.35 0.55 12.60
N ILE A 82 -1.39 -0.74 12.95
CA ILE A 82 -2.64 -1.49 13.14
C ILE A 82 -3.46 -0.89 14.31
N GLU A 83 -2.82 -0.61 15.46
CA GLU A 83 -3.50 0.02 16.61
C GLU A 83 -4.09 1.39 16.24
N ALA A 84 -3.32 2.22 15.55
CA ALA A 84 -3.73 3.57 15.18
C ALA A 84 -4.82 3.62 14.10
N SER A 85 -5.02 2.53 13.34
CA SER A 85 -6.08 2.43 12.34
C SER A 85 -7.41 1.89 12.88
N ALA A 86 -7.49 1.58 14.19
CA ALA A 86 -8.61 0.86 14.78
C ALA A 86 -9.96 1.62 14.78
N ASP A 87 -9.95 2.94 14.66
CA ASP A 87 -11.12 3.81 14.59
C ASP A 87 -11.55 4.13 13.13
N GLY A 88 -10.90 3.51 12.14
CA GLY A 88 -11.21 3.66 10.72
C GLY A 88 -12.46 2.91 10.29
N ASP A 89 -13.06 3.39 9.19
CA ASP A 89 -14.11 2.66 8.47
C ASP A 89 -13.50 1.58 7.56
N ALA A 90 -12.22 1.76 7.14
CA ALA A 90 -11.45 0.77 6.39
C ALA A 90 -9.94 0.95 6.58
N LEU A 91 -9.20 -0.15 6.39
CA LEU A 91 -7.74 -0.18 6.34
C LEU A 91 -7.27 -0.74 5.00
N VAL A 92 -6.38 0.00 4.34
CA VAL A 92 -5.71 -0.41 3.10
C VAL A 92 -4.22 -0.59 3.38
N ILE A 93 -3.70 -1.78 3.11
CA ILE A 93 -2.27 -2.09 3.15
C ILE A 93 -1.81 -2.28 1.69
N ALA A 94 -1.02 -1.33 1.20
CA ALA A 94 -0.68 -1.23 -0.21
C ALA A 94 0.66 -1.88 -0.56
N GLY A 95 0.87 -3.12 -0.11
CA GLY A 95 2.01 -3.97 -0.49
C GLY A 95 3.27 -3.81 0.34
N ASP A 96 4.21 -4.69 0.10
CA ASP A 96 5.48 -4.81 0.82
C ASP A 96 5.30 -4.86 2.35
N THR A 97 4.28 -5.62 2.79
CA THR A 97 4.05 -5.93 4.20
C THR A 97 5.19 -6.78 4.74
N LEU A 98 5.57 -7.80 3.97
CA LEU A 98 6.72 -8.67 4.23
C LEU A 98 7.89 -8.26 3.37
N ASP A 99 9.10 -8.34 3.91
CA ASP A 99 10.32 -8.23 3.10
C ASP A 99 10.56 -9.51 2.27
N TYR A 100 10.08 -10.62 2.78
CA TYR A 100 10.05 -11.93 2.11
C TYR A 100 9.07 -12.87 2.81
N VAL A 101 8.55 -13.84 2.08
CA VAL A 101 7.67 -14.86 2.65
C VAL A 101 8.53 -15.86 3.45
N SER A 102 8.24 -16.00 4.75
CA SER A 102 8.80 -17.01 5.65
C SER A 102 7.72 -17.48 6.61
N GLY A 103 7.99 -18.61 7.29
CA GLY A 103 7.04 -19.15 8.26
C GLY A 103 6.73 -18.17 9.38
N ALA A 104 7.75 -17.51 9.94
CA ALA A 104 7.59 -16.52 11.01
C ALA A 104 6.83 -15.27 10.51
N ASN A 105 7.23 -14.68 9.37
CA ASN A 105 6.55 -13.51 8.81
C ASN A 105 5.06 -13.79 8.55
N VAL A 106 4.73 -14.97 8.02
CA VAL A 106 3.33 -15.39 7.78
C VAL A 106 2.54 -15.49 9.09
N ARG A 107 3.08 -16.17 10.11
CA ARG A 107 2.39 -16.32 11.40
C ARG A 107 2.15 -14.96 12.08
N ILE A 108 3.18 -14.14 12.13
CA ILE A 108 3.13 -12.81 12.75
C ILE A 108 2.15 -11.90 12.01
N THR A 109 2.19 -11.89 10.68
CA THR A 109 1.26 -11.07 9.90
C THR A 109 -0.19 -11.49 10.13
N ASN A 110 -0.48 -12.80 10.13
CA ASN A 110 -1.83 -13.30 10.45
C ASN A 110 -2.27 -12.87 11.85
N GLU A 111 -1.40 -12.98 12.86
CA GLU A 111 -1.70 -12.54 14.24
C GLU A 111 -2.09 -11.06 14.31
N TYR A 112 -1.40 -10.19 13.55
CA TYR A 112 -1.72 -8.76 13.51
C TYR A 112 -2.96 -8.45 12.66
N PHE A 113 -3.17 -9.16 11.56
CA PHE A 113 -4.39 -9.01 10.75
C PHE A 113 -5.65 -9.40 11.54
N GLU A 114 -5.57 -10.39 12.43
CA GLU A 114 -6.67 -10.75 13.35
C GLU A 114 -7.01 -9.63 14.36
N LYS A 115 -6.09 -8.70 14.63
CA LYS A 115 -6.31 -7.56 15.53
C LYS A 115 -6.99 -6.37 14.85
N VAL A 116 -7.07 -6.37 13.51
CA VAL A 116 -7.76 -5.31 12.74
C VAL A 116 -9.25 -5.36 12.99
N ARG A 117 -9.86 -4.22 13.30
CA ARG A 117 -11.28 -4.13 13.73
C ARG A 117 -12.22 -3.59 12.67
N CYS A 118 -11.70 -3.11 11.55
CA CYS A 118 -12.48 -2.60 10.42
C CYS A 118 -12.28 -3.49 9.18
N PRO A 119 -13.12 -3.35 8.15
CA PRO A 119 -12.85 -3.95 6.85
C PRO A 119 -11.43 -3.62 6.38
N MET A 120 -10.70 -4.65 5.93
CA MET A 120 -9.31 -4.53 5.54
C MET A 120 -9.06 -5.16 4.19
N MET A 121 -8.14 -4.58 3.43
CA MET A 121 -7.49 -5.22 2.29
C MET A 121 -5.97 -5.08 2.40
N ALA A 122 -5.26 -6.08 1.89
CA ALA A 122 -3.81 -6.06 1.74
C ALA A 122 -3.47 -6.58 0.35
N VAL A 123 -2.90 -5.73 -0.50
CA VAL A 123 -2.43 -6.13 -1.83
C VAL A 123 -0.97 -6.57 -1.76
N CYS A 124 -0.50 -7.40 -2.70
CA CYS A 124 0.92 -7.72 -2.80
C CYS A 124 1.75 -6.50 -3.21
N GLY A 125 2.98 -6.45 -2.69
CA GLY A 125 4.06 -5.66 -3.24
C GLY A 125 5.08 -6.54 -3.96
N ASN A 126 6.17 -5.97 -4.42
CA ASN A 126 7.20 -6.73 -5.16
C ASN A 126 8.10 -7.60 -4.26
N HIS A 127 8.04 -7.41 -2.96
CA HIS A 127 8.75 -8.25 -1.98
C HIS A 127 7.97 -9.52 -1.63
N GLU A 128 6.64 -9.50 -1.71
CA GLU A 128 5.83 -10.68 -1.60
C GLU A 128 5.72 -11.37 -2.96
N LYS A 129 6.17 -12.62 -3.02
CA LYS A 129 5.92 -13.46 -4.19
C LYS A 129 4.64 -14.24 -3.96
N GLU A 130 3.61 -13.94 -4.74
CA GLU A 130 2.29 -14.55 -4.63
C GLU A 130 2.35 -16.08 -4.47
N ALA A 131 3.19 -16.75 -5.26
CA ALA A 131 3.35 -18.21 -5.22
C ALA A 131 3.87 -18.75 -3.86
N GLU A 132 4.52 -17.91 -3.05
CA GLU A 132 5.07 -18.27 -1.74
C GLU A 132 4.08 -18.00 -0.61
N ILE A 133 3.03 -17.20 -0.84
CA ILE A 133 1.99 -16.88 0.15
C ILE A 133 1.11 -18.12 0.36
N PRO A 134 0.83 -18.55 1.61
CA PRO A 134 -0.03 -19.71 1.87
C PRO A 134 -1.48 -19.44 1.47
N GLU A 135 -2.22 -20.51 1.18
CA GLU A 135 -3.66 -20.45 0.87
C GLU A 135 -4.52 -20.19 2.13
N GLU A 136 -3.95 -20.42 3.31
CA GLU A 136 -4.65 -20.34 4.58
C GLU A 136 -4.27 -19.07 5.35
N GLY A 137 -5.16 -18.67 6.26
CA GLY A 137 -5.00 -17.48 7.09
C GLY A 137 -5.40 -16.19 6.38
N LEU A 138 -5.44 -15.09 7.12
CA LEU A 138 -5.84 -13.79 6.59
C LEU A 138 -4.85 -13.24 5.54
N ILE A 139 -3.58 -13.61 5.64
CA ILE A 139 -2.56 -13.23 4.66
C ILE A 139 -2.88 -13.75 3.24
N SER A 140 -3.65 -14.82 3.11
CA SER A 140 -4.07 -15.37 1.81
C SER A 140 -4.85 -14.37 0.96
N MET A 141 -5.41 -13.30 1.58
CA MET A 141 -6.07 -12.23 0.82
C MET A 141 -5.11 -11.55 -0.17
N MET A 142 -3.81 -11.51 0.15
CA MET A 142 -2.79 -10.90 -0.71
C MET A 142 -2.61 -11.64 -2.05
N LYS A 143 -3.01 -12.93 -2.14
CA LYS A 143 -3.00 -13.70 -3.40
C LYS A 143 -4.11 -13.29 -4.38
N LYS A 144 -5.07 -12.50 -3.94
CA LYS A 144 -6.20 -12.13 -4.80
C LYS A 144 -5.77 -11.01 -5.76
N PRO A 145 -5.89 -11.21 -7.08
CA PRO A 145 -5.54 -10.18 -8.06
C PRO A 145 -6.43 -8.95 -7.94
N VAL A 146 -7.63 -9.12 -7.37
CA VAL A 146 -8.60 -8.04 -7.09
C VAL A 146 -9.21 -8.23 -5.71
N GLN A 147 -9.24 -7.18 -4.92
CA GLN A 147 -9.92 -7.13 -3.63
C GLN A 147 -10.90 -5.97 -3.59
N LYS A 148 -11.95 -6.05 -2.77
CA LYS A 148 -12.96 -4.99 -2.67
C LYS A 148 -13.44 -4.83 -1.23
N ILE A 149 -13.54 -3.57 -0.80
CA ILE A 149 -14.32 -3.14 0.36
C ILE A 149 -15.44 -2.28 -0.19
N GLU A 150 -16.69 -2.62 0.11
CA GLU A 150 -17.86 -1.99 -0.50
C GLU A 150 -18.78 -1.39 0.57
N PHE A 151 -19.05 -0.09 0.42
CA PHE A 151 -20.03 0.67 1.18
C PHE A 151 -21.24 1.00 0.28
N ASP A 152 -22.28 1.63 0.84
CA ASP A 152 -23.46 2.01 0.07
C ASP A 152 -23.13 3.00 -1.07
N ASP A 153 -22.18 3.90 -0.84
CA ASP A 153 -21.84 5.06 -1.67
C ASP A 153 -20.37 5.08 -2.16
N LEU A 154 -19.55 4.14 -1.66
CA LEU A 154 -18.11 4.09 -1.95
C LEU A 154 -17.65 2.64 -2.15
N ILE A 155 -16.76 2.43 -3.10
CA ILE A 155 -16.00 1.19 -3.27
C ILE A 155 -14.51 1.50 -3.13
N ILE A 156 -13.81 0.75 -2.29
CA ILE A 156 -12.35 0.69 -2.31
C ILE A 156 -11.98 -0.60 -3.03
N ILE A 157 -11.26 -0.51 -4.14
CA ILE A 157 -10.88 -1.66 -4.96
C ILE A 157 -9.35 -1.74 -5.01
N GLY A 158 -8.81 -2.89 -4.59
CA GLY A 158 -7.38 -3.17 -4.57
C GLY A 158 -6.96 -4.08 -5.71
N PHE A 159 -5.81 -3.78 -6.32
CA PHE A 159 -5.24 -4.54 -7.42
C PHE A 159 -3.82 -4.99 -7.09
N ASP A 160 -3.54 -6.27 -7.30
CA ASP A 160 -2.15 -6.74 -7.31
C ASP A 160 -1.49 -6.28 -8.61
N ASN A 161 -0.60 -5.30 -8.49
CA ASN A 161 0.26 -4.85 -9.57
C ASN A 161 1.75 -4.98 -9.23
N SER A 162 2.07 -5.86 -8.28
CA SER A 162 3.42 -6.09 -7.74
C SER A 162 4.46 -6.39 -8.83
N GLN A 163 4.04 -7.04 -9.91
CA GLN A 163 4.87 -7.33 -11.07
C GLN A 163 4.88 -6.21 -12.13
N ARG A 164 4.32 -5.03 -11.80
CA ARG A 164 4.16 -3.89 -12.71
C ARG A 164 3.29 -4.22 -13.93
N VAL A 165 2.35 -5.13 -13.76
CA VAL A 165 1.42 -5.59 -14.79
C VAL A 165 0.01 -5.51 -14.26
N ILE A 166 -0.88 -4.98 -15.06
CA ILE A 166 -2.33 -5.08 -14.90
C ILE A 166 -2.84 -6.12 -15.87
N THR A 167 -3.71 -7.00 -15.40
CA THR A 167 -4.33 -8.03 -16.24
C THR A 167 -5.65 -7.56 -16.84
N LYS A 168 -6.13 -8.27 -17.86
CA LYS A 168 -7.47 -8.03 -18.42
C LYS A 168 -8.56 -8.18 -17.35
N GLU A 169 -8.45 -9.18 -16.45
CA GLU A 169 -9.39 -9.39 -15.35
C GLU A 169 -9.46 -8.18 -14.41
N GLN A 170 -8.32 -7.60 -14.08
CA GLN A 170 -8.24 -6.40 -13.24
C GLN A 170 -8.85 -5.18 -13.94
N ASN A 171 -8.62 -5.00 -15.25
CA ASN A 171 -9.28 -3.96 -16.04
C ASN A 171 -10.80 -4.12 -16.06
N ASP A 172 -11.28 -5.35 -16.26
CA ASP A 172 -12.71 -5.65 -16.27
C ASP A 172 -13.34 -5.38 -14.89
N ALA A 173 -12.65 -5.73 -13.81
CA ALA A 173 -13.08 -5.46 -12.43
C ALA A 173 -13.14 -3.94 -12.13
N LEU A 174 -12.17 -3.16 -12.60
CA LEU A 174 -12.21 -1.69 -12.47
C LEU A 174 -13.42 -1.11 -13.20
N LYS A 175 -13.65 -1.50 -14.47
CA LYS A 175 -14.81 -1.06 -15.26
C LYS A 175 -16.14 -1.42 -14.58
N GLN A 176 -16.22 -2.62 -14.00
CA GLN A 176 -17.40 -3.05 -13.25
C GLN A 176 -17.63 -2.18 -12.00
N ALA A 177 -16.56 -1.87 -11.24
CA ALA A 177 -16.67 -0.98 -10.09
C ALA A 177 -17.16 0.41 -10.49
N LEU A 178 -16.59 0.99 -11.55
CA LEU A 178 -16.98 2.30 -12.08
C LEU A 178 -18.42 2.35 -12.60
N SER A 179 -18.93 1.23 -13.15
CA SER A 179 -20.31 1.13 -13.64
C SER A 179 -21.35 1.00 -12.53
N SER A 180 -20.96 0.84 -11.28
CA SER A 180 -21.86 0.69 -10.14
C SER A 180 -22.60 1.99 -9.75
N GLY A 181 -22.12 3.14 -10.23
CA GLY A 181 -22.62 4.46 -9.85
C GLY A 181 -22.10 4.97 -8.50
N LYS A 182 -21.27 4.18 -7.82
CA LYS A 182 -20.59 4.56 -6.57
C LYS A 182 -19.27 5.28 -6.86
N THR A 183 -18.81 6.06 -5.90
CA THR A 183 -17.44 6.59 -5.92
C THR A 183 -16.43 5.46 -5.74
N VAL A 184 -15.31 5.52 -6.43
CA VAL A 184 -14.26 4.50 -6.39
C VAL A 184 -12.95 5.06 -5.86
N ILE A 185 -12.33 4.36 -4.92
CA ILE A 185 -10.93 4.55 -4.52
C ILE A 185 -10.16 3.31 -4.99
N ILE A 186 -9.04 3.52 -5.64
CA ILE A 186 -8.18 2.45 -6.14
C ILE A 186 -7.00 2.29 -5.19
N ALA A 187 -6.66 1.05 -4.85
CA ALA A 187 -5.46 0.72 -4.07
C ALA A 187 -4.56 -0.20 -4.89
N MET A 188 -3.26 0.06 -4.88
CA MET A 188 -2.26 -0.75 -5.57
C MET A 188 -0.89 -0.50 -4.95
N HIS A 189 0.12 -1.32 -5.25
CA HIS A 189 1.47 -1.11 -4.72
C HIS A 189 2.28 -0.16 -5.57
N VAL A 190 2.48 -0.50 -6.85
CA VAL A 190 3.35 0.25 -7.76
C VAL A 190 2.63 1.47 -8.31
N PRO A 191 3.16 2.70 -8.15
CA PRO A 191 2.49 3.92 -8.56
C PRO A 191 2.47 4.13 -10.08
N ILE A 192 1.56 5.00 -10.52
CA ILE A 192 1.49 5.52 -11.89
C ILE A 192 2.44 6.73 -12.00
N MET A 193 3.27 6.79 -13.04
CA MET A 193 4.04 7.98 -13.37
C MET A 193 3.13 9.06 -13.97
N THR A 194 3.24 10.25 -13.45
CA THR A 194 2.53 11.46 -13.88
C THR A 194 3.53 12.59 -14.10
N GLU A 195 3.13 13.71 -14.70
CA GLU A 195 4.01 14.88 -14.80
C GLU A 195 4.48 15.38 -13.42
N GLY A 196 3.59 15.28 -12.40
CA GLY A 196 3.89 15.77 -11.05
C GLY A 196 4.90 14.92 -10.27
N ASN A 197 5.05 13.63 -10.60
CA ASN A 197 5.97 12.74 -9.90
C ASN A 197 7.11 12.20 -10.76
N GLU A 198 7.14 12.48 -12.06
CA GLU A 198 8.14 11.95 -13.00
C GLU A 198 9.58 12.18 -12.51
N GLN A 199 9.91 13.38 -12.03
CA GLN A 199 11.25 13.68 -11.56
C GLN A 199 11.63 12.83 -10.34
N ALA A 200 10.70 12.62 -9.41
CA ALA A 200 10.94 11.79 -8.23
C ALA A 200 11.12 10.32 -8.60
N LEU A 201 10.29 9.80 -9.50
CA LEU A 201 10.39 8.43 -10.01
C LEU A 201 11.69 8.18 -10.77
N ARG A 202 12.09 9.10 -11.63
CA ARG A 202 13.36 8.99 -12.36
C ARG A 202 14.59 9.01 -11.45
N ARG A 203 14.54 9.73 -10.32
CA ARG A 203 15.60 9.67 -9.30
C ARG A 203 15.64 8.33 -8.56
N ALA A 204 14.47 7.74 -8.31
CA ALA A 204 14.36 6.44 -7.65
C ALA A 204 14.75 5.28 -8.57
N GLY A 205 14.67 5.46 -9.89
CA GLY A 205 14.99 4.47 -10.93
C GLY A 205 13.79 4.06 -11.76
N GLU A 206 14.02 3.57 -12.98
CA GLU A 206 12.95 3.24 -13.95
C GLU A 206 12.00 2.10 -13.51
N TYR A 207 12.36 1.38 -12.45
CA TYR A 207 11.62 0.21 -11.96
C TYR A 207 10.47 0.54 -11.01
N PHE A 208 10.18 1.81 -10.78
CA PHE A 208 9.28 2.25 -9.72
C PHE A 208 7.93 2.80 -10.20
N GLN A 209 7.54 2.56 -11.46
CA GLN A 209 6.24 2.97 -12.00
C GLN A 209 5.55 1.89 -12.82
N LEU A 210 4.21 1.99 -12.91
CA LEU A 210 3.37 1.07 -13.67
C LEU A 210 3.51 1.28 -15.19
N ASN A 211 3.59 2.53 -15.64
CA ASN A 211 3.63 2.94 -17.05
C ASN A 211 5.07 3.21 -17.52
N TYR A 212 5.90 2.18 -17.50
CA TYR A 212 7.25 2.22 -18.05
C TYR A 212 7.26 2.04 -19.57
N ASP A 213 8.35 2.41 -20.23
CA ASP A 213 8.50 2.26 -21.67
C ASP A 213 8.41 0.78 -22.08
N GLY A 214 7.43 0.47 -22.97
CA GLY A 214 7.15 -0.90 -23.40
C GLY A 214 6.31 -1.71 -22.40
N CYS A 215 5.64 -1.07 -21.43
CA CYS A 215 4.68 -1.77 -20.56
C CYS A 215 3.53 -2.37 -21.37
N PRO A 216 2.84 -3.42 -20.85
CA PRO A 216 1.67 -4.01 -21.48
C PRO A 216 0.58 -2.97 -21.80
N GLU A 217 -0.19 -3.22 -22.87
CA GLU A 217 -1.33 -2.37 -23.26
C GLU A 217 -2.39 -2.28 -22.16
N GLU A 218 -2.56 -3.36 -21.39
CA GLU A 218 -3.47 -3.42 -20.25
C GLU A 218 -3.12 -2.39 -19.16
N ASN A 219 -1.85 -2.08 -18.95
CA ASN A 219 -1.44 -1.01 -18.02
C ASN A 219 -1.92 0.36 -18.51
N LEU A 220 -1.77 0.63 -19.81
CA LEU A 220 -2.22 1.88 -20.41
C LEU A 220 -3.75 1.96 -20.44
N GLU A 221 -4.44 0.85 -20.73
CA GLU A 221 -5.89 0.77 -20.65
C GLU A 221 -6.40 1.09 -19.25
N PHE A 222 -5.78 0.54 -18.21
CA PHE A 222 -6.11 0.80 -16.81
C PHE A 222 -6.02 2.29 -16.48
N ILE A 223 -4.90 2.91 -16.82
CA ILE A 223 -4.67 4.34 -16.59
C ILE A 223 -5.66 5.21 -17.37
N ASN A 224 -5.91 4.87 -18.64
CA ASN A 224 -6.87 5.59 -19.46
C ASN A 224 -8.31 5.42 -18.93
N THR A 225 -8.65 4.25 -18.38
CA THR A 225 -9.94 4.01 -17.72
C THR A 225 -10.10 4.91 -16.50
N ILE A 226 -9.07 5.08 -15.68
CA ILE A 226 -9.08 6.03 -14.55
C ILE A 226 -9.32 7.46 -15.05
N LYS A 227 -8.55 7.91 -16.05
CA LYS A 227 -8.65 9.26 -16.61
C LYS A 227 -10.02 9.54 -17.20
N ALA A 228 -10.57 8.59 -17.94
CA ALA A 228 -11.89 8.72 -18.58
C ALA A 228 -13.05 8.75 -17.58
N ASN A 229 -12.84 8.29 -16.35
CA ASN A 229 -13.85 8.22 -15.29
C ASN A 229 -13.48 9.08 -14.06
N ALA A 230 -12.75 10.19 -14.27
CA ALA A 230 -12.29 11.07 -13.20
C ALA A 230 -13.42 11.53 -12.24
N GLY A 231 -14.63 11.74 -12.74
CA GLY A 231 -15.77 12.10 -11.90
C GLY A 231 -16.29 11.00 -10.96
N SER A 232 -15.83 9.75 -11.13
CA SER A 232 -16.19 8.60 -10.28
C SER A 232 -15.02 8.08 -9.47
N VAL A 233 -13.78 8.46 -9.79
CA VAL A 233 -12.58 8.06 -9.06
C VAL A 233 -12.17 9.17 -8.10
N ALA A 234 -12.22 8.91 -6.79
CA ALA A 234 -11.86 9.89 -5.78
C ALA A 234 -10.34 9.97 -5.52
N ALA A 235 -9.66 8.84 -5.57
CA ALA A 235 -8.23 8.75 -5.30
C ALA A 235 -7.62 7.44 -5.78
N VAL A 236 -6.29 7.43 -5.93
CA VAL A 236 -5.46 6.24 -6.05
C VAL A 236 -4.49 6.21 -4.86
N LEU A 237 -4.44 5.10 -4.12
CA LEU A 237 -3.56 4.87 -2.99
C LEU A 237 -2.46 3.92 -3.41
N ALA A 238 -1.20 4.30 -3.22
CA ALA A 238 -0.05 3.50 -3.64
C ALA A 238 1.09 3.52 -2.61
N GLY A 239 2.06 2.63 -2.78
CA GLY A 239 3.27 2.49 -1.95
C GLY A 239 4.56 2.53 -2.78
N HIS A 240 5.49 1.61 -2.46
CA HIS A 240 6.67 1.27 -3.24
C HIS A 240 7.84 2.27 -3.21
N LEU A 241 7.56 3.57 -3.12
CA LEU A 241 8.62 4.59 -3.24
C LEU A 241 9.35 4.88 -1.94
N HIS A 242 8.81 4.45 -0.81
CA HIS A 242 9.34 4.71 0.54
C HIS A 242 9.39 6.20 0.95
N PHE A 243 8.75 7.08 0.19
CA PHE A 243 8.61 8.50 0.50
C PHE A 243 7.26 9.03 0.01
N ILE A 244 6.78 10.10 0.63
CA ILE A 244 5.53 10.75 0.19
C ILE A 244 5.73 11.34 -1.21
N CYS A 245 4.89 10.94 -2.14
CA CYS A 245 4.94 11.41 -3.53
C CYS A 245 3.51 11.51 -4.10
N ASN A 246 2.78 12.54 -3.66
CA ASN A 246 1.42 12.76 -4.13
C ASN A 246 1.45 13.50 -5.47
N SER A 247 0.63 13.05 -6.42
CA SER A 247 0.58 13.65 -7.75
C SER A 247 -0.78 13.46 -8.40
N GLU A 248 -1.16 14.37 -9.27
CA GLU A 248 -2.40 14.28 -10.01
C GLU A 248 -2.26 13.37 -11.24
N ILE A 249 -3.11 12.35 -11.36
CA ILE A 249 -3.17 11.48 -12.54
C ILE A 249 -3.92 12.18 -13.68
N THR A 250 -4.98 12.87 -13.31
CA THR A 250 -5.80 13.74 -14.16
C THR A 250 -6.55 14.71 -13.25
N GLU A 251 -7.14 15.78 -13.81
CA GLU A 251 -7.90 16.76 -13.04
C GLU A 251 -8.92 16.07 -12.11
N GLY A 252 -8.81 16.35 -10.82
CA GLY A 252 -9.68 15.81 -9.76
C GLY A 252 -9.34 14.41 -9.26
N VAL A 253 -8.32 13.72 -9.80
CA VAL A 253 -7.87 12.41 -9.33
C VAL A 253 -6.43 12.46 -8.86
N THR A 254 -6.24 12.51 -7.55
CA THR A 254 -4.92 12.49 -6.93
C THR A 254 -4.48 11.04 -6.60
N GLN A 255 -3.26 10.71 -6.97
CA GLN A 255 -2.55 9.56 -6.44
C GLN A 255 -1.80 9.97 -5.17
N TYR A 256 -2.02 9.23 -4.10
CA TYR A 256 -1.34 9.36 -2.82
C TYR A 256 -0.37 8.19 -2.65
N VAL A 257 0.91 8.46 -2.72
CA VAL A 257 1.94 7.46 -2.40
C VAL A 257 2.34 7.64 -0.94
N SER A 258 2.20 6.57 -0.15
CA SER A 258 2.59 6.61 1.26
C SER A 258 4.11 6.57 1.42
N SER A 259 4.60 7.15 2.50
CA SER A 259 5.94 6.85 2.97
C SER A 259 5.98 5.48 3.63
N GLN A 260 7.18 4.99 3.86
CA GLN A 260 7.42 3.63 4.35
C GLN A 260 6.83 3.37 5.75
N GLY A 261 6.01 2.32 5.85
CA GLY A 261 5.41 1.85 7.11
C GLY A 261 6.46 1.36 8.11
N ILE A 262 7.59 0.85 7.62
CA ILE A 262 8.73 0.42 8.43
C ILE A 262 9.35 1.55 9.29
N THR A 263 9.00 2.81 9.05
CA THR A 263 9.37 3.97 9.87
C THR A 263 8.18 4.63 10.56
N GLY A 264 7.02 3.95 10.59
CA GLY A 264 5.83 4.36 11.31
C GLY A 264 4.95 5.39 10.60
N ASN A 265 5.02 5.50 9.28
CA ASN A 265 4.16 6.39 8.50
C ASN A 265 2.77 5.79 8.27
N LEU A 266 1.74 6.57 8.54
CA LEU A 266 0.33 6.23 8.36
C LEU A 266 -0.40 7.38 7.68
N ASN A 267 -1.09 7.09 6.59
CA ASN A 267 -1.98 8.04 5.95
C ASN A 267 -3.41 7.85 6.48
N LYS A 268 -4.09 8.96 6.76
CA LYS A 268 -5.50 9.03 7.14
C LYS A 268 -6.24 9.88 6.12
N TYR A 269 -7.24 9.30 5.47
CA TYR A 269 -8.11 10.01 4.53
C TYR A 269 -9.47 10.21 5.17
N ILE A 270 -9.95 11.45 5.13
CA ILE A 270 -11.31 11.83 5.47
C ILE A 270 -12.04 12.05 4.15
N ILE A 271 -12.91 11.10 3.77
CA ILE A 271 -13.55 11.02 2.46
C ILE A 271 -15.02 11.37 2.60
N GLY A 272 -15.53 12.17 1.66
CA GLY A 272 -16.95 12.57 1.62
C GLY A 272 -17.25 13.85 2.40
N GLU A 273 -18.56 14.10 2.63
CA GLU A 273 -19.10 15.32 3.25
C GLU A 273 -19.83 14.99 4.56
#